data_6214479e1d41a9375a9cd9323278f5d0
#
_entry.id   6214479e1d41a9375a9cd9323278f5d0
#
_cell.length_a   1.000
_cell.length_b   1.000
_cell.length_c   1.000
_cell.angle_alpha   90.00
_cell.angle_beta   90.00
_cell.angle_gamma   90.00
#
_symmetry.space_group_name_H-M   'P 1'
#
loop_
_entity.id
_entity.type
_entity.pdbx_description
1 polymer ?
#
loop_
_entity_poly.entity_id
_entity_poly.type
_entity_poly.pdbx_seq_one_letter_code
_entity_poly.pdbx_strand_id
1 'polypeptide(L)'
;MTITTACNQNTLEVEVFETSANGNQLKKINEFPSASEEAITIKILPENKYQTITGFGGSFTEASAYLLNQLSDKNSELILDAYFGSDGAKYSLTRTHINSCDFSLSNYSYAPEVGDKELLSFSIEEDRDDLIPMIKRAMSISEDGFKILASPWSAPPWMKDNNDWRGGKLLPEYYDTWALFFSKYINAYEKEGINIWGLTVENEPLGNNNNWESMHYSAEEMVDFVSNHLGPKLHKDGHDVKVLAYDQNRGEELEEWARVVYKNEETSKYFDGFAVH
;
A
#
# COMPACT_ATOMS: atom_id res chain seq x y z
N MET A 1 34.01 -21.58 -51.00
CA MET A 1 32.83 -20.79 -50.61
C MET A 1 32.59 -21.04 -49.14
N THR A 2 33.16 -20.20 -48.30
CA THR A 2 33.15 -20.35 -46.83
C THR A 2 31.95 -19.55 -46.30
N ILE A 3 30.95 -20.24 -45.84
CA ILE A 3 29.77 -19.59 -45.19
C ILE A 3 30.17 -19.30 -43.75
N THR A 4 30.47 -18.03 -43.46
CA THR A 4 30.57 -17.52 -42.10
C THR A 4 29.18 -17.27 -41.56
N THR A 5 28.69 -18.18 -40.72
CA THR A 5 27.50 -17.94 -39.93
C THR A 5 27.86 -16.87 -38.86
N ALA A 6 27.41 -15.64 -39.06
CA ALA A 6 27.45 -14.62 -38.02
C ALA A 6 26.49 -15.05 -36.92
N CYS A 7 27.02 -15.50 -35.78
CA CYS A 7 26.28 -15.63 -34.53
C CYS A 7 25.94 -14.20 -34.09
N ASN A 8 24.69 -13.79 -34.23
CA ASN A 8 24.18 -12.61 -33.59
C ASN A 8 24.14 -12.92 -32.08
N GLN A 9 25.23 -12.61 -31.38
CA GLN A 9 25.23 -12.53 -29.93
C GLN A 9 24.43 -11.23 -29.60
N ASN A 10 23.22 -11.41 -29.14
CA ASN A 10 22.53 -10.33 -28.42
C ASN A 10 23.38 -9.99 -27.19
N THR A 11 24.26 -9.02 -27.33
CA THR A 11 25.00 -8.48 -26.20
C THR A 11 24.01 -7.70 -25.35
N LEU A 12 23.73 -8.19 -24.15
CA LEU A 12 23.00 -7.45 -23.13
C LEU A 12 23.81 -6.17 -22.82
N GLU A 13 23.18 -5.02 -23.02
CA GLU A 13 23.71 -3.75 -22.54
C GLU A 13 23.44 -3.68 -21.02
N VAL A 14 24.50 -3.54 -20.23
CA VAL A 14 24.42 -3.49 -18.78
C VAL A 14 24.88 -2.11 -18.30
N GLU A 15 23.99 -1.42 -17.62
CA GLU A 15 24.33 -0.21 -16.88
C GLU A 15 24.47 -0.54 -15.38
N VAL A 16 25.52 -0.02 -14.77
CA VAL A 16 25.78 -0.22 -13.33
C VAL A 16 25.75 1.10 -12.61
N PHE A 17 24.94 1.20 -11.57
CA PHE A 17 24.90 2.32 -10.65
C PHE A 17 25.31 1.84 -9.27
N GLU A 18 26.25 2.54 -8.64
CA GLU A 18 26.77 2.18 -7.34
C GLU A 18 26.38 3.21 -6.27
N THR A 19 25.88 2.70 -5.15
CA THR A 19 25.83 3.42 -3.89
C THR A 19 26.69 2.67 -2.89
N SER A 20 27.71 3.32 -2.34
CA SER A 20 28.69 2.67 -1.45
C SER A 20 29.10 3.55 -0.27
N ALA A 21 29.64 2.93 0.76
CA ALA A 21 30.21 3.61 1.92
C ALA A 21 31.40 4.54 1.55
N ASN A 22 32.01 4.36 0.37
CA ASN A 22 33.07 5.19 -0.16
C ASN A 22 32.58 6.51 -0.76
N GLY A 23 31.30 6.83 -0.63
CA GLY A 23 30.71 8.11 -1.03
C GLY A 23 30.07 8.13 -2.43
N ASN A 24 30.02 7.03 -3.16
CA ASN A 24 29.22 6.94 -4.38
C ASN A 24 27.74 6.93 -4.02
N GLN A 25 26.96 7.81 -4.65
CA GLN A 25 25.51 7.93 -4.46
C GLN A 25 24.85 7.82 -5.85
N LEU A 26 24.31 6.65 -6.19
CA LEU A 26 23.74 6.32 -7.50
C LEU A 26 24.67 6.72 -8.66
N LYS A 27 25.97 6.56 -8.47
CA LYS A 27 26.96 6.93 -9.48
C LYS A 27 27.01 5.87 -10.57
N LYS A 28 26.85 6.29 -11.83
CA LYS A 28 27.05 5.40 -12.99
C LYS A 28 28.52 4.99 -13.05
N ILE A 29 28.79 3.70 -13.04
CA ILE A 29 30.13 3.11 -13.14
C ILE A 29 30.35 2.67 -14.59
N ASN A 30 31.35 3.25 -15.22
CA ASN A 30 31.72 2.93 -16.62
C ASN A 30 32.99 2.10 -16.74
N GLU A 31 33.75 1.98 -15.66
CA GLU A 31 35.00 1.22 -15.61
C GLU A 31 34.90 0.17 -14.51
N PHE A 32 35.21 -1.06 -14.86
CA PHE A 32 35.17 -2.21 -13.94
C PHE A 32 36.58 -2.77 -13.77
N PRO A 33 37.02 -3.04 -12.54
CA PRO A 33 38.26 -3.76 -12.32
C PRO A 33 38.14 -5.18 -12.88
N SER A 34 39.29 -5.77 -13.24
CA SER A 34 39.31 -7.20 -13.60
C SER A 34 38.79 -8.05 -12.44
N ALA A 35 38.00 -9.08 -12.75
CA ALA A 35 37.49 -9.98 -11.74
C ALA A 35 38.65 -10.66 -10.98
N SER A 36 38.60 -10.66 -9.64
CA SER A 36 39.49 -11.42 -8.79
C SER A 36 39.08 -12.89 -8.72
N GLU A 37 39.96 -13.77 -8.24
CA GLU A 37 39.63 -15.19 -7.99
C GLU A 37 38.50 -15.34 -6.95
N GLU A 38 38.26 -14.33 -6.10
CA GLU A 38 37.19 -14.29 -5.08
C GLU A 38 35.90 -13.63 -5.60
N ALA A 39 35.82 -13.31 -6.90
CA ALA A 39 34.66 -12.64 -7.45
C ALA A 39 33.41 -13.52 -7.39
N ILE A 40 32.32 -12.97 -6.87
CA ILE A 40 31.01 -13.65 -6.87
C ILE A 40 30.43 -13.57 -8.27
N THR A 41 30.06 -14.74 -8.82
CA THR A 41 29.39 -14.81 -10.11
C THR A 41 27.87 -14.81 -9.93
N ILE A 42 27.19 -13.86 -10.53
CA ILE A 42 25.73 -13.80 -10.61
C ILE A 42 25.32 -14.24 -12.03
N LYS A 43 24.51 -15.29 -12.12
CA LYS A 43 23.97 -15.77 -13.40
C LYS A 43 22.52 -15.27 -13.57
N ILE A 44 22.29 -14.47 -14.60
CA ILE A 44 20.96 -13.99 -14.98
C ILE A 44 20.40 -14.94 -16.04
N LEU A 45 19.20 -15.44 -15.82
CA LEU A 45 18.49 -16.36 -16.71
C LEU A 45 17.19 -15.69 -17.18
N PRO A 46 17.21 -14.84 -18.23
CA PRO A 46 16.05 -14.06 -18.68
C PRO A 46 14.87 -14.89 -19.17
N GLU A 47 15.14 -16.15 -19.54
CA GLU A 47 14.12 -17.12 -19.95
C GLU A 47 13.28 -17.65 -18.79
N ASN A 48 13.81 -17.59 -17.57
CA ASN A 48 13.10 -18.02 -16.36
C ASN A 48 12.26 -16.86 -15.83
N LYS A 49 10.98 -16.87 -16.19
CA LYS A 49 10.03 -15.84 -15.74
C LYS A 49 9.25 -16.36 -14.53
N TYR A 50 9.06 -15.46 -13.57
CA TYR A 50 8.30 -15.70 -12.34
C TYR A 50 7.09 -14.75 -12.28
N GLN A 51 6.78 -14.17 -11.13
CA GLN A 51 5.69 -13.21 -10.95
C GLN A 51 5.94 -11.89 -11.69
N THR A 52 4.86 -11.22 -12.04
CA THR A 52 4.93 -9.86 -12.56
C THR A 52 4.95 -8.87 -11.39
N ILE A 53 5.93 -7.96 -11.38
CA ILE A 53 5.99 -6.87 -10.41
C ILE A 53 4.93 -5.83 -10.81
N THR A 54 4.00 -5.54 -9.89
CA THR A 54 2.90 -4.59 -10.12
C THR A 54 3.36 -3.14 -10.14
N GLY A 55 4.36 -2.80 -9.32
CA GLY A 55 4.93 -1.46 -9.24
C GLY A 55 5.83 -1.27 -8.04
N PHE A 56 6.43 -0.09 -7.96
CA PHE A 56 7.25 0.39 -6.85
C PHE A 56 6.79 1.77 -6.44
N GLY A 57 6.97 2.13 -5.16
CA GLY A 57 6.61 3.46 -4.69
C GLY A 57 6.78 3.64 -3.20
N GLY A 58 6.10 4.63 -2.68
CA GLY A 58 6.09 5.00 -1.26
C GLY A 58 4.67 5.32 -0.81
N SER A 59 4.55 5.92 0.38
CA SER A 59 3.25 6.22 0.97
C SER A 59 2.92 7.71 0.87
N PHE A 60 1.67 8.00 0.59
CA PHE A 60 1.04 9.28 0.88
C PHE A 60 0.56 9.26 2.33
N THR A 61 1.00 10.22 3.13
CA THR A 61 0.57 10.39 4.51
C THR A 61 0.18 11.84 4.76
N GLU A 62 -0.72 12.07 5.71
CA GLU A 62 -1.12 13.43 6.09
C GLU A 62 0.08 14.28 6.50
N ALA A 63 1.00 13.73 7.32
CA ALA A 63 2.23 14.44 7.71
C ALA A 63 3.09 14.85 6.50
N SER A 64 3.22 14.00 5.49
CA SER A 64 3.97 14.33 4.27
C SER A 64 3.27 15.41 3.46
N ALA A 65 1.94 15.35 3.35
CA ALA A 65 1.13 16.35 2.66
C ALA A 65 1.20 17.70 3.36
N TYR A 66 1.04 17.70 4.69
CA TYR A 66 1.20 18.89 5.51
C TYR A 66 2.58 19.55 5.31
N LEU A 67 3.66 18.76 5.35
CA LEU A 67 5.01 19.30 5.15
C LEU A 67 5.22 19.85 3.74
N LEU A 68 4.70 19.18 2.71
CA LEU A 68 4.75 19.69 1.34
C LEU A 68 4.04 21.04 1.19
N ASN A 69 2.91 21.22 1.90
CA ASN A 69 2.16 22.49 1.90
C ASN A 69 2.88 23.63 2.62
N GLN A 70 3.91 23.33 3.47
CA GLN A 70 4.76 24.36 4.10
C GLN A 70 5.91 24.81 3.19
N LEU A 71 6.17 24.12 2.10
CA LEU A 71 7.21 24.46 1.15
C LEU A 71 6.70 25.50 0.13
N SER A 72 7.64 26.18 -0.54
CA SER A 72 7.28 26.92 -1.74
C SER A 72 6.78 25.98 -2.84
N ASP A 73 5.88 26.44 -3.71
CA ASP A 73 5.34 25.66 -4.83
C ASP A 73 6.47 25.02 -5.65
N LYS A 74 7.54 25.77 -5.93
CA LYS A 74 8.72 25.25 -6.64
C LYS A 74 9.37 24.05 -5.96
N ASN A 75 9.56 24.09 -4.63
CA ASN A 75 10.22 23.01 -3.91
C ASN A 75 9.29 21.80 -3.78
N SER A 76 8.03 22.02 -3.56
CA SER A 76 7.00 21.00 -3.48
C SER A 76 6.84 20.27 -4.85
N GLU A 77 6.86 21.01 -5.96
CA GLU A 77 6.88 20.43 -7.32
C GLU A 77 8.13 19.61 -7.59
N LEU A 78 9.31 20.10 -7.22
CA LEU A 78 10.57 19.36 -7.38
C LEU A 78 10.55 18.02 -6.65
N ILE A 79 9.94 17.96 -5.45
CA ILE A 79 9.82 16.71 -4.69
C ILE A 79 8.85 15.74 -5.39
N LEU A 80 7.67 16.23 -5.78
CA LEU A 80 6.68 15.38 -6.46
C LEU A 80 7.21 14.90 -7.84
N ASP A 81 7.91 15.76 -8.58
CA ASP A 81 8.52 15.40 -9.86
C ASP A 81 9.63 14.35 -9.68
N ALA A 82 10.44 14.47 -8.61
CA ALA A 82 11.45 13.46 -8.29
C ALA A 82 10.86 12.07 -7.99
N TYR A 83 9.64 11.99 -7.47
CA TYR A 83 8.98 10.70 -7.20
C TYR A 83 8.14 10.22 -8.37
N PHE A 84 7.39 11.09 -9.04
CA PHE A 84 6.35 10.73 -10.00
C PHE A 84 6.66 11.15 -11.45
N GLY A 85 7.60 12.09 -11.66
CA GLY A 85 7.95 12.60 -12.97
C GLY A 85 8.70 11.60 -13.84
N SER A 86 8.71 11.86 -15.16
CA SER A 86 9.31 11.00 -16.18
C SER A 86 10.82 10.81 -16.02
N ASP A 87 11.52 11.80 -15.46
CA ASP A 87 12.96 11.75 -15.16
C ASP A 87 13.25 11.34 -13.69
N GLY A 88 12.20 11.11 -12.88
CA GLY A 88 12.28 10.75 -11.49
C GLY A 88 12.21 9.23 -11.23
N ALA A 89 11.78 8.87 -10.02
CA ALA A 89 11.65 7.46 -9.61
C ALA A 89 10.46 6.73 -10.25
N LYS A 90 9.52 7.45 -10.90
CA LYS A 90 8.33 6.90 -11.59
C LYS A 90 7.52 5.96 -10.70
N TYR A 91 7.14 6.44 -9.51
CA TYR A 91 6.32 5.63 -8.63
C TYR A 91 5.03 5.18 -9.33
N SER A 92 4.78 3.88 -9.29
CA SER A 92 3.67 3.21 -9.98
C SER A 92 2.75 2.42 -9.06
N LEU A 93 3.15 2.23 -7.80
CA LEU A 93 2.35 1.67 -6.72
C LEU A 93 2.62 2.46 -5.45
N THR A 94 1.57 3.02 -4.85
CA THR A 94 1.65 3.83 -3.65
C THR A 94 0.73 3.28 -2.56
N ARG A 95 0.90 3.75 -1.34
CA ARG A 95 0.02 3.42 -0.21
C ARG A 95 -0.55 4.70 0.40
N THR A 96 -1.75 4.63 0.98
CA THR A 96 -2.32 5.67 1.82
C THR A 96 -3.07 5.08 3.00
N HIS A 97 -3.39 5.88 3.99
CA HIS A 97 -4.16 5.45 5.16
C HIS A 97 -5.66 5.70 4.98
N ILE A 98 -6.48 4.96 5.74
CA ILE A 98 -7.92 5.13 5.91
C ILE A 98 -8.14 5.53 7.37
N ASN A 99 -8.81 6.63 7.66
CA ASN A 99 -8.78 7.34 8.94
C ASN A 99 -7.36 7.84 9.29
N SER A 100 -7.16 8.33 10.50
CA SER A 100 -5.82 8.68 10.99
C SER A 100 -4.91 7.47 11.16
N CYS A 101 -3.61 7.72 11.14
CA CYS A 101 -2.54 6.78 11.40
C CYS A 101 -1.42 7.45 12.20
N ASP A 102 -0.36 6.72 12.54
CA ASP A 102 0.82 7.25 13.25
C ASP A 102 1.57 8.37 12.50
N PHE A 103 1.26 8.58 11.21
CA PHE A 103 1.74 9.71 10.39
C PHE A 103 0.65 10.75 10.13
N SER A 104 -0.35 10.84 11.01
CA SER A 104 -1.35 11.90 11.00
C SER A 104 -1.03 13.00 12.02
N LEU A 105 -1.60 14.18 11.84
CA LEU A 105 -1.40 15.33 12.74
C LEU A 105 -2.16 15.15 14.05
N SER A 106 -3.26 14.41 13.99
CA SER A 106 -4.08 14.06 15.16
C SER A 106 -4.91 12.82 14.85
N ASN A 107 -5.54 12.23 15.89
CA ASN A 107 -6.50 11.17 15.66
C ASN A 107 -7.78 11.72 15.05
N TYR A 108 -8.27 11.12 13.99
CA TYR A 108 -9.56 11.41 13.37
C TYR A 108 -10.19 10.19 12.72
N SER A 109 -11.48 10.26 12.49
CA SER A 109 -12.23 9.26 11.73
C SER A 109 -13.23 9.93 10.80
N TYR A 110 -13.43 9.34 9.63
CA TYR A 110 -14.49 9.75 8.70
C TYR A 110 -15.91 9.49 9.23
N ALA A 111 -16.05 8.75 10.34
CA ALA A 111 -17.32 8.47 11.01
C ALA A 111 -17.21 8.72 12.53
N PRO A 112 -17.16 9.98 12.97
CA PRO A 112 -16.95 10.32 14.38
C PRO A 112 -18.18 10.09 15.27
N GLU A 113 -19.40 10.02 14.69
CA GLU A 113 -20.65 9.94 15.45
C GLU A 113 -20.88 8.55 16.04
N VAL A 114 -20.92 8.48 17.36
CA VAL A 114 -21.10 7.23 18.09
C VAL A 114 -22.45 6.57 17.78
N GLY A 115 -22.41 5.32 17.33
CA GLY A 115 -23.60 4.52 17.05
C GLY A 115 -24.27 4.81 15.69
N ASP A 116 -23.65 5.63 14.83
CA ASP A 116 -24.11 5.86 13.45
C ASP A 116 -23.82 4.64 12.55
N LYS A 117 -24.58 3.56 12.74
CA LYS A 117 -24.40 2.30 12.00
C LYS A 117 -24.62 2.44 10.49
N GLU A 118 -25.41 3.41 10.06
CA GLU A 118 -25.68 3.71 8.65
C GLU A 118 -24.64 4.67 8.04
N LEU A 119 -23.72 5.16 8.86
CA LEU A 119 -22.66 6.10 8.49
C LEU A 119 -23.22 7.33 7.76
N LEU A 120 -24.28 7.92 8.27
CA LEU A 120 -24.94 9.11 7.69
C LEU A 120 -24.03 10.33 7.79
N SER A 121 -23.19 10.39 8.83
CA SER A 121 -22.22 11.46 9.08
C SER A 121 -20.87 11.25 8.39
N PHE A 122 -20.70 10.17 7.60
CA PHE A 122 -19.43 9.82 6.95
C PHE A 122 -18.91 10.96 6.06
N SER A 123 -17.69 11.40 6.31
CA SER A 123 -17.02 12.46 5.54
C SER A 123 -15.52 12.26 5.50
N ILE A 124 -14.90 12.45 4.33
CA ILE A 124 -13.46 12.50 4.13
C ILE A 124 -12.92 13.94 4.15
N GLU A 125 -13.59 14.86 4.84
CA GLU A 125 -13.24 16.28 4.82
C GLU A 125 -11.82 16.53 5.32
N GLU A 126 -11.37 15.78 6.33
CA GLU A 126 -10.00 15.87 6.87
C GLU A 126 -8.93 15.68 5.77
N ASP A 127 -9.15 14.74 4.86
CA ASP A 127 -8.19 14.44 3.78
C ASP A 127 -8.17 15.52 2.69
N ARG A 128 -9.20 16.36 2.61
CA ARG A 128 -9.30 17.42 1.59
C ARG A 128 -8.39 18.60 1.86
N ASP A 129 -7.92 18.77 3.08
CA ASP A 129 -7.05 19.89 3.45
C ASP A 129 -5.63 19.70 2.89
N ASP A 130 -5.14 18.46 2.78
CA ASP A 130 -3.76 18.19 2.39
C ASP A 130 -3.56 16.90 1.59
N LEU A 131 -4.03 15.74 2.05
CA LEU A 131 -3.75 14.43 1.47
C LEU A 131 -4.30 14.30 0.03
N ILE A 132 -5.57 14.60 -0.19
CA ILE A 132 -6.22 14.57 -1.51
C ILE A 132 -5.56 15.56 -2.50
N PRO A 133 -5.29 16.81 -2.14
CA PRO A 133 -4.53 17.73 -2.97
C PRO A 133 -3.15 17.21 -3.36
N MET A 134 -2.40 16.61 -2.44
CA MET A 134 -1.09 16.01 -2.73
C MET A 134 -1.21 14.87 -3.73
N ILE A 135 -2.16 13.94 -3.54
CA ILE A 135 -2.41 12.83 -4.46
C ILE A 135 -2.75 13.35 -5.86
N LYS A 136 -3.66 14.33 -5.97
CA LYS A 136 -4.06 14.93 -7.26
C LYS A 136 -2.89 15.62 -7.97
N ARG A 137 -2.01 16.29 -7.23
CA ARG A 137 -0.78 16.88 -7.79
C ARG A 137 0.15 15.79 -8.33
N ALA A 138 0.37 14.72 -7.56
CA ALA A 138 1.16 13.57 -8.02
C ALA A 138 0.55 12.93 -9.28
N MET A 139 -0.77 12.77 -9.33
CA MET A 139 -1.49 12.27 -10.52
C MET A 139 -1.30 13.17 -11.75
N SER A 140 -1.23 14.48 -11.58
CA SER A 140 -1.02 15.42 -12.69
C SER A 140 0.39 15.38 -13.26
N ILE A 141 1.38 14.91 -12.49
CA ILE A 141 2.79 14.81 -12.88
C ILE A 141 3.09 13.43 -13.50
N SER A 142 2.45 12.38 -12.97
CA SER A 142 2.69 11.00 -13.42
C SER A 142 2.09 10.76 -14.82
N GLU A 143 2.94 10.48 -15.82
CA GLU A 143 2.51 10.20 -17.20
C GLU A 143 1.79 8.86 -17.32
N ASP A 144 2.27 7.84 -16.61
CA ASP A 144 1.75 6.45 -16.67
C ASP A 144 0.70 6.15 -15.60
N GLY A 145 0.46 7.10 -14.68
CA GLY A 145 -0.37 6.91 -13.51
C GLY A 145 0.26 5.96 -12.47
N PHE A 146 -0.44 5.77 -11.36
CA PHE A 146 -0.03 4.84 -10.30
C PHE A 146 -1.25 4.23 -9.63
N LYS A 147 -1.02 3.10 -8.98
CA LYS A 147 -2.01 2.39 -8.16
C LYS A 147 -1.90 2.83 -6.71
N ILE A 148 -3.03 2.85 -6.01
CA ILE A 148 -3.09 3.20 -4.59
C ILE A 148 -3.62 2.01 -3.79
N LEU A 149 -2.84 1.53 -2.84
CA LEU A 149 -3.25 0.60 -1.79
C LEU A 149 -3.64 1.43 -0.56
N ALA A 150 -4.84 1.21 -0.02
CA ALA A 150 -5.31 1.93 1.16
C ALA A 150 -5.43 0.99 2.36
N SER A 151 -5.00 1.45 3.53
CA SER A 151 -4.92 0.64 4.75
C SER A 151 -5.47 1.40 5.96
N PRO A 152 -6.41 0.84 6.75
CA PRO A 152 -6.79 1.40 8.04
C PRO A 152 -5.79 0.97 9.12
N TRP A 153 -5.56 1.84 10.11
CA TRP A 153 -4.83 1.54 11.35
C TRP A 153 -5.77 1.17 12.49
N SER A 154 -7.00 1.63 12.42
CA SER A 154 -8.04 1.32 13.41
C SER A 154 -9.43 1.69 12.87
N ALA A 155 -10.43 0.92 13.26
CA ALA A 155 -11.79 1.40 13.22
C ALA A 155 -11.99 2.56 14.22
N PRO A 156 -13.04 3.41 14.05
CA PRO A 156 -13.38 4.41 15.05
C PRO A 156 -13.53 3.79 16.45
N PRO A 157 -13.09 4.47 17.53
CA PRO A 157 -13.14 3.92 18.88
C PRO A 157 -14.49 3.32 19.28
N TRP A 158 -15.59 3.94 18.88
CA TRP A 158 -16.94 3.50 19.23
C TRP A 158 -17.36 2.16 18.59
N MET A 159 -16.62 1.65 17.59
CA MET A 159 -16.83 0.32 17.01
C MET A 159 -16.00 -0.76 17.72
N LYS A 160 -15.16 -0.39 18.68
CA LYS A 160 -14.19 -1.29 19.32
C LYS A 160 -14.56 -1.62 20.77
N ASP A 161 -14.11 -2.77 21.23
CA ASP A 161 -14.38 -3.29 22.58
C ASP A 161 -13.75 -2.44 23.70
N ASN A 162 -12.66 -1.73 23.41
CA ASN A 162 -11.95 -0.87 24.35
C ASN A 162 -12.28 0.63 24.22
N ASN A 163 -13.06 1.04 23.23
CA ASN A 163 -13.39 2.44 22.94
C ASN A 163 -12.17 3.38 22.90
N ASP A 164 -11.05 2.91 22.36
CA ASP A 164 -9.79 3.65 22.24
C ASP A 164 -9.24 3.52 20.81
N TRP A 165 -8.44 4.49 20.37
CA TRP A 165 -7.74 4.43 19.09
C TRP A 165 -6.69 3.31 19.05
N ARG A 166 -6.12 2.96 20.18
CA ARG A 166 -5.02 2.00 20.33
C ARG A 166 -5.48 0.67 20.84
N GLY A 167 -5.05 -0.41 20.19
CA GLY A 167 -5.40 -1.77 20.55
C GLY A 167 -6.90 -2.05 20.45
N GLY A 168 -7.39 -3.02 21.20
CA GLY A 168 -8.78 -3.47 21.14
C GLY A 168 -9.12 -4.24 19.88
N LYS A 169 -10.35 -4.66 19.77
CA LYS A 169 -10.90 -5.43 18.65
C LYS A 169 -12.18 -4.81 18.14
N LEU A 170 -12.43 -4.95 16.85
CA LEU A 170 -13.71 -4.62 16.26
C LEU A 170 -14.81 -5.49 16.89
N LEU A 171 -15.88 -4.87 17.36
CA LEU A 171 -17.03 -5.59 17.87
C LEU A 171 -17.82 -6.24 16.73
N PRO A 172 -18.21 -7.52 16.80
CA PRO A 172 -18.93 -8.21 15.73
C PRO A 172 -20.22 -7.53 15.29
N GLU A 173 -20.91 -6.82 16.20
CA GLU A 173 -22.11 -6.04 15.90
C GLU A 173 -21.88 -4.85 14.96
N TYR A 174 -20.61 -4.49 14.68
CA TYR A 174 -20.21 -3.44 13.75
C TYR A 174 -19.52 -3.96 12.48
N TYR A 175 -19.44 -5.28 12.27
CA TYR A 175 -18.82 -5.84 11.06
C TYR A 175 -19.46 -5.31 9.77
N ASP A 176 -20.79 -5.29 9.70
CA ASP A 176 -21.49 -4.72 8.55
C ASP A 176 -21.26 -3.20 8.41
N THR A 177 -21.18 -2.48 9.52
CA THR A 177 -20.89 -1.05 9.54
C THR A 177 -19.48 -0.77 9.06
N TRP A 178 -18.51 -1.56 9.51
CA TRP A 178 -17.11 -1.43 9.10
C TRP A 178 -16.94 -1.81 7.60
N ALA A 179 -17.62 -2.83 7.12
CA ALA A 179 -17.66 -3.15 5.69
C ALA A 179 -18.28 -2.02 4.85
N LEU A 180 -19.37 -1.39 5.35
CA LEU A 180 -19.96 -0.20 4.73
C LEU A 180 -19.00 0.99 4.71
N PHE A 181 -18.17 1.14 5.75
CA PHE A 181 -17.18 2.20 5.86
C PHE A 181 -16.15 2.12 4.70
N PHE A 182 -15.60 0.93 4.42
CA PHE A 182 -14.71 0.72 3.27
C PHE A 182 -15.36 1.09 1.95
N SER A 183 -16.61 0.66 1.74
CA SER A 183 -17.35 0.98 0.51
C SER A 183 -17.57 2.49 0.37
N LYS A 184 -17.94 3.19 1.46
CA LYS A 184 -18.10 4.64 1.44
C LYS A 184 -16.78 5.37 1.18
N TYR A 185 -15.67 4.90 1.75
CA TYR A 185 -14.32 5.43 1.51
C TYR A 185 -13.95 5.36 0.03
N ILE A 186 -14.07 4.18 -0.59
CA ILE A 186 -13.81 4.00 -2.03
C ILE A 186 -14.65 4.96 -2.85
N ASN A 187 -15.97 4.99 -2.64
CA ASN A 187 -16.87 5.89 -3.34
C ASN A 187 -16.53 7.38 -3.15
N ALA A 188 -16.05 7.77 -1.97
CA ALA A 188 -15.69 9.15 -1.69
C ALA A 188 -14.40 9.55 -2.45
N TYR A 189 -13.40 8.68 -2.47
CA TYR A 189 -12.18 8.90 -3.24
C TYR A 189 -12.42 8.88 -4.76
N GLU A 190 -13.27 7.98 -5.26
CA GLU A 190 -13.69 7.98 -6.67
C GLU A 190 -14.35 9.30 -7.09
N LYS A 191 -15.18 9.90 -6.23
CA LYS A 191 -15.77 11.23 -6.47
C LYS A 191 -14.73 12.34 -6.53
N GLU A 192 -13.61 12.18 -5.85
CA GLU A 192 -12.45 13.06 -5.95
C GLU A 192 -11.61 12.78 -7.21
N GLY A 193 -11.96 11.76 -8.01
CA GLY A 193 -11.20 11.33 -9.17
C GLY A 193 -9.99 10.46 -8.83
N ILE A 194 -9.95 9.88 -7.64
CA ILE A 194 -8.86 9.04 -7.14
C ILE A 194 -9.37 7.60 -7.05
N ASN A 195 -8.79 6.70 -7.86
CA ASN A 195 -9.15 5.29 -7.86
C ASN A 195 -8.29 4.51 -6.86
N ILE A 196 -8.94 3.80 -5.95
CA ILE A 196 -8.29 2.85 -5.03
C ILE A 196 -8.11 1.53 -5.76
N TRP A 197 -6.88 1.07 -5.90
CA TRP A 197 -6.56 -0.22 -6.53
C TRP A 197 -6.74 -1.40 -5.61
N GLY A 198 -6.47 -1.22 -4.32
CA GLY A 198 -6.54 -2.29 -3.34
C GLY A 198 -6.63 -1.76 -1.91
N LEU A 199 -6.97 -2.68 -1.02
CA LEU A 199 -7.13 -2.45 0.40
C LEU A 199 -6.30 -3.49 1.16
N THR A 200 -5.72 -3.11 2.29
CA THR A 200 -5.46 -4.07 3.36
C THR A 200 -6.60 -4.01 4.36
N VAL A 201 -6.91 -5.13 5.01
CA VAL A 201 -8.03 -5.18 5.96
C VAL A 201 -7.73 -4.40 7.23
N GLU A 202 -6.47 -4.45 7.67
CA GLU A 202 -5.95 -3.73 8.83
C GLU A 202 -4.43 -3.63 8.73
N ASN A 203 -3.87 -2.48 9.10
CA ASN A 203 -2.43 -2.34 9.31
C ASN A 203 -2.04 -2.97 10.65
N GLU A 204 -1.07 -3.87 10.63
CA GLU A 204 -0.51 -4.52 11.83
C GLU A 204 -1.56 -5.18 12.75
N PRO A 205 -2.35 -6.16 12.26
CA PRO A 205 -3.43 -6.77 13.03
C PRO A 205 -2.95 -7.55 14.27
N LEU A 206 -1.65 -7.85 14.38
CA LEU A 206 -1.05 -8.44 15.60
C LEU A 206 -0.70 -7.35 16.63
N GLY A 207 -0.88 -6.08 16.27
CA GLY A 207 -0.67 -4.92 17.12
C GLY A 207 0.74 -4.33 17.05
N ASN A 208 0.90 -3.19 17.71
CA ASN A 208 2.10 -2.36 17.73
C ASN A 208 2.50 -1.96 19.17
N ASN A 209 2.14 -2.77 20.15
CA ASN A 209 2.32 -2.48 21.58
C ASN A 209 1.55 -1.22 22.07
N ASN A 210 0.45 -0.88 21.42
CA ASN A 210 -0.40 0.28 21.71
C ASN A 210 0.33 1.64 21.65
N ASN A 211 1.32 1.76 20.76
CA ASN A 211 2.09 3.00 20.62
C ASN A 211 1.34 4.08 19.81
N TRP A 212 0.57 3.65 18.80
CA TRP A 212 -0.27 4.49 17.94
C TRP A 212 -1.57 3.78 17.60
N GLU A 213 -2.37 4.31 16.68
CA GLU A 213 -3.61 3.70 16.23
C GLU A 213 -3.38 2.26 15.84
N SER A 214 -4.24 1.38 16.32
CA SER A 214 -4.16 -0.05 16.05
C SER A 214 -5.46 -0.76 16.42
N MET A 215 -5.68 -1.91 15.78
CA MET A 215 -6.78 -2.79 16.09
C MET A 215 -6.36 -4.23 15.84
N HIS A 216 -6.73 -5.13 16.76
CA HIS A 216 -6.31 -6.53 16.68
C HIS A 216 -7.31 -7.37 15.90
N TYR A 217 -6.78 -8.23 15.04
CA TYR A 217 -7.49 -9.38 14.48
C TYR A 217 -6.68 -10.65 14.73
N SER A 218 -7.35 -11.78 14.97
CA SER A 218 -6.79 -13.08 14.63
C SER A 218 -7.00 -13.37 13.15
N ALA A 219 -6.31 -14.38 12.62
CA ALA A 219 -6.52 -14.79 11.24
C ALA A 219 -7.97 -15.24 10.96
N GLU A 220 -8.58 -15.94 11.94
CA GLU A 220 -9.98 -16.39 11.86
C GLU A 220 -10.96 -15.22 11.91
N GLU A 221 -10.74 -14.23 12.77
CA GLU A 221 -11.58 -13.02 12.85
C GLU A 221 -11.50 -12.22 11.54
N MET A 222 -10.31 -12.08 10.95
CA MET A 222 -10.16 -11.41 9.65
C MET A 222 -10.84 -12.18 8.52
N VAL A 223 -10.70 -13.51 8.49
CA VAL A 223 -11.40 -14.36 7.52
C VAL A 223 -12.91 -14.24 7.67
N ASP A 224 -13.43 -14.27 8.89
CA ASP A 224 -14.87 -14.09 9.14
C ASP A 224 -15.36 -12.74 8.65
N PHE A 225 -14.67 -11.66 9.01
CA PHE A 225 -15.00 -10.31 8.56
C PHE A 225 -14.98 -10.17 7.03
N VAL A 226 -13.91 -10.65 6.38
CA VAL A 226 -13.78 -10.51 4.92
C VAL A 226 -14.76 -11.39 4.17
N SER A 227 -14.89 -12.66 4.57
CA SER A 227 -15.72 -13.63 3.83
C SER A 227 -17.21 -13.38 3.98
N ASN A 228 -17.66 -12.89 5.14
CA ASN A 228 -19.07 -12.75 5.46
C ASN A 228 -19.60 -11.30 5.40
N HIS A 229 -18.72 -10.29 5.45
CA HIS A 229 -19.12 -8.89 5.51
C HIS A 229 -18.44 -8.04 4.43
N LEU A 230 -17.10 -7.87 4.47
CA LEU A 230 -16.39 -6.94 3.57
C LEU A 230 -16.47 -7.38 2.11
N GLY A 231 -16.09 -8.62 1.80
CA GLY A 231 -16.08 -9.13 0.43
C GLY A 231 -17.46 -9.10 -0.24
N PRO A 232 -18.52 -9.64 0.41
CA PRO A 232 -19.88 -9.50 -0.10
C PRO A 232 -20.34 -8.07 -0.30
N LYS A 233 -19.96 -7.15 0.60
CA LYS A 233 -20.30 -5.73 0.53
C LYS A 233 -19.64 -5.06 -0.68
N LEU A 234 -18.33 -5.22 -0.84
CA LEU A 234 -17.58 -4.66 -1.97
C LEU A 234 -18.11 -5.19 -3.31
N HIS A 235 -18.33 -6.49 -3.40
CA HIS A 235 -18.89 -7.11 -4.60
C HIS A 235 -20.31 -6.59 -4.93
N LYS A 236 -21.19 -6.49 -3.92
CA LYS A 236 -22.55 -5.96 -4.08
C LYS A 236 -22.56 -4.52 -4.56
N ASP A 237 -21.64 -3.70 -4.08
CA ASP A 237 -21.55 -2.28 -4.43
C ASP A 237 -20.77 -2.05 -5.75
N GLY A 238 -20.25 -3.11 -6.36
CA GLY A 238 -19.58 -3.06 -7.67
C GLY A 238 -18.12 -2.59 -7.63
N HIS A 239 -17.46 -2.66 -6.45
CA HIS A 239 -16.05 -2.31 -6.31
C HIS A 239 -15.15 -3.45 -6.81
N ASP A 240 -14.29 -3.15 -7.79
CA ASP A 240 -13.24 -4.05 -8.30
C ASP A 240 -11.88 -3.66 -7.69
N VAL A 241 -11.71 -3.90 -6.39
CA VAL A 241 -10.51 -3.60 -5.64
C VAL A 241 -9.89 -4.89 -5.10
N LYS A 242 -8.55 -4.90 -5.01
CA LYS A 242 -7.82 -6.00 -4.37
C LYS A 242 -8.01 -5.96 -2.86
N VAL A 243 -8.19 -7.11 -2.22
CA VAL A 243 -8.24 -7.24 -0.77
C VAL A 243 -7.07 -8.08 -0.29
N LEU A 244 -6.19 -7.46 0.48
CA LEU A 244 -4.98 -8.10 0.99
C LEU A 244 -5.10 -8.35 2.50
N ALA A 245 -4.78 -9.58 2.89
CA ALA A 245 -4.73 -9.98 4.29
C ALA A 245 -3.40 -9.57 4.95
N TYR A 246 -3.34 -9.66 6.24
CA TYR A 246 -2.16 -9.64 7.10
C TYR A 246 -1.58 -8.23 7.31
N ASP A 247 -0.85 -7.67 6.34
CA ASP A 247 -0.21 -6.33 6.43
C ASP A 247 0.65 -6.16 7.70
N GLN A 248 1.52 -7.15 7.96
CA GLN A 248 2.32 -7.29 9.17
C GLN A 248 3.74 -7.76 8.84
N ASN A 249 4.62 -7.78 9.84
CA ASN A 249 6.01 -8.22 9.71
C ASN A 249 6.12 -9.65 9.18
N ARG A 250 7.15 -9.90 8.39
CA ARG A 250 7.50 -11.26 7.95
C ARG A 250 7.98 -12.09 9.14
N GLY A 251 7.46 -13.32 9.26
CA GLY A 251 7.77 -14.23 10.36
C GLY A 251 6.97 -15.51 10.26
N GLU A 252 7.00 -16.30 11.32
CA GLU A 252 6.26 -17.56 11.41
C GLU A 252 4.74 -17.33 11.37
N GLU A 253 4.27 -16.21 11.90
CA GLU A 253 2.86 -15.81 11.93
C GLU A 253 2.29 -15.67 10.50
N LEU A 254 3.10 -15.24 9.54
CA LEU A 254 2.65 -15.14 8.13
C LEU A 254 2.21 -16.49 7.57
N GLU A 255 2.96 -17.57 7.87
CA GLU A 255 2.58 -18.91 7.43
C GLU A 255 1.31 -19.41 8.11
N GLU A 256 1.13 -19.12 9.39
CA GLU A 256 -0.08 -19.49 10.15
C GLU A 256 -1.30 -18.77 9.55
N TRP A 257 -1.20 -17.47 9.30
CA TRP A 257 -2.24 -16.69 8.65
C TRP A 257 -2.59 -17.21 7.26
N ALA A 258 -1.56 -17.51 6.46
CA ALA A 258 -1.77 -18.06 5.12
C ALA A 258 -2.50 -19.41 5.15
N ARG A 259 -2.22 -20.27 6.13
CA ARG A 259 -2.95 -21.54 6.31
C ARG A 259 -4.42 -21.33 6.66
N VAL A 260 -4.74 -20.31 7.44
CA VAL A 260 -6.13 -19.99 7.81
C VAL A 260 -6.86 -19.39 6.61
N VAL A 261 -6.30 -18.37 5.96
CA VAL A 261 -6.92 -17.69 4.79
C VAL A 261 -7.13 -18.66 3.63
N TYR A 262 -6.12 -19.45 3.27
CA TYR A 262 -6.18 -20.37 2.14
C TYR A 262 -6.61 -21.79 2.52
N LYS A 263 -7.30 -21.96 3.64
CA LYS A 263 -7.78 -23.26 4.11
C LYS A 263 -8.73 -23.93 3.10
N ASN A 264 -9.58 -23.16 2.44
CA ASN A 264 -10.51 -23.61 1.40
C ASN A 264 -11.03 -22.41 0.58
N GLU A 265 -11.83 -22.69 -0.47
CA GLU A 265 -12.39 -21.64 -1.33
C GLU A 265 -13.28 -20.63 -0.59
N GLU A 266 -14.04 -21.07 0.42
CA GLU A 266 -14.93 -20.18 1.19
C GLU A 266 -14.14 -19.13 1.98
N THR A 267 -13.00 -19.51 2.55
CA THR A 267 -12.16 -18.60 3.33
C THR A 267 -11.29 -17.69 2.45
N SER A 268 -10.97 -18.09 1.22
CA SER A 268 -10.05 -17.38 0.34
C SER A 268 -10.68 -16.57 -0.78
N LYS A 269 -11.95 -16.80 -1.10
CA LYS A 269 -12.59 -16.28 -2.32
C LYS A 269 -12.59 -14.76 -2.48
N TYR A 270 -12.45 -14.01 -1.39
CA TYR A 270 -12.41 -12.55 -1.40
C TYR A 270 -11.03 -11.97 -1.10
N PHE A 271 -10.01 -12.81 -0.94
CA PHE A 271 -8.65 -12.35 -0.76
C PHE A 271 -7.84 -12.49 -2.06
N ASP A 272 -7.16 -11.44 -2.45
CA ASP A 272 -6.26 -11.41 -3.60
C ASP A 272 -4.81 -11.74 -3.23
N GLY A 273 -4.46 -11.66 -1.95
CA GLY A 273 -3.11 -11.93 -1.48
C GLY A 273 -2.83 -11.46 -0.05
N PHE A 274 -1.56 -11.28 0.22
CA PHE A 274 -1.04 -10.82 1.51
C PHE A 274 -0.19 -9.57 1.31
N ALA A 275 -0.38 -8.59 2.20
CA ALA A 275 0.58 -7.51 2.38
C ALA A 275 1.56 -7.90 3.50
N VAL A 276 2.81 -7.48 3.36
CA VAL A 276 3.88 -7.74 4.36
C VAL A 276 4.78 -6.51 4.50
N HIS A 277 5.27 -6.31 5.71
CA HIS A 277 6.22 -5.25 6.05
C HIS A 277 7.68 -5.69 5.94
#